data_c7ec905b67f85a145862fd94f1c3c72d
#
_entry.id   c7ec905b67f85a145862fd94f1c3c72d
#
_cell.length_a   1.000
_cell.length_b   1.000
_cell.length_c   1.000
_cell.angle_alpha   90.00
_cell.angle_beta   90.00
_cell.angle_gamma   90.00
#
_symmetry.space_group_name_H-M   'P 1'
#
loop_
_entity.id
_entity.type
_entity.pdbx_description
1 polymer ?
#
loop_
_entity_poly.entity_id
_entity_poly.type
_entity_poly.pdbx_seq_one_letter_code
_entity_poly.pdbx_strand_id
1 'polypeptide(L)'
;RMHWRTQLSVTAGLAVAAIVLTGSLIIGDSVMHSLRQTALQRIGATHFALLGGERFFTASLADRMAETLNAPCAPVMHLNGSASHPETQQRANAVQILGVGARFWDLSASGARPPNAERALVNERLARQLDLKDGDTIVLRIDKPSAIPKDALMSSAEDATVALRITIANSASNETFGRFSL
;
A
#
# COMPACT_ATOMS: atom_id res chain seq x y z
N ARG A 1 47.85 -42.64 -20.60
CA ARG A 1 48.21 -41.26 -20.20
C ARG A 1 47.70 -40.18 -21.19
N MET A 2 47.13 -40.56 -22.34
CA MET A 2 46.77 -39.62 -23.41
C MET A 2 45.40 -38.95 -23.24
N HIS A 3 44.49 -39.46 -22.37
CA HIS A 3 43.14 -38.94 -22.22
C HIS A 3 42.93 -38.04 -20.99
N TRP A 4 43.94 -37.81 -20.17
CA TRP A 4 43.80 -37.00 -18.96
C TRP A 4 43.46 -35.53 -19.24
N ARG A 5 44.06 -34.95 -20.28
CA ARG A 5 43.80 -33.55 -20.67
C ARG A 5 42.37 -33.33 -21.17
N THR A 6 41.82 -34.32 -21.91
CA THR A 6 40.42 -34.29 -22.37
C THR A 6 39.43 -34.48 -21.22
N GLN A 7 39.73 -35.40 -20.29
CA GLN A 7 38.88 -35.55 -19.09
C GLN A 7 38.88 -34.30 -18.22
N LEU A 8 40.01 -33.66 -18.05
CA LEU A 8 40.15 -32.44 -17.28
C LEU A 8 39.36 -31.25 -17.90
N SER A 9 39.37 -31.11 -19.22
CA SER A 9 38.59 -30.09 -19.90
C SER A 9 37.07 -30.33 -19.83
N VAL A 10 36.64 -31.60 -19.92
CA VAL A 10 35.22 -31.94 -19.78
C VAL A 10 34.71 -31.73 -18.36
N THR A 11 35.50 -32.15 -17.34
CA THR A 11 35.11 -31.89 -15.92
C THR A 11 35.10 -30.41 -15.58
N ALA A 12 36.05 -29.65 -16.09
CA ALA A 12 36.04 -28.19 -15.91
C ALA A 12 34.84 -27.54 -16.57
N GLY A 13 34.48 -27.95 -17.78
CA GLY A 13 33.27 -27.46 -18.46
C GLY A 13 31.99 -27.79 -17.72
N LEU A 14 31.89 -29.04 -17.21
CA LEU A 14 30.74 -29.45 -16.39
C LEU A 14 30.63 -28.65 -15.07
N ALA A 15 31.76 -28.42 -14.41
CA ALA A 15 31.84 -27.65 -13.19
C ALA A 15 31.38 -26.20 -13.43
N VAL A 16 31.85 -25.57 -14.50
CA VAL A 16 31.40 -24.19 -14.85
C VAL A 16 29.91 -24.18 -15.14
N ALA A 17 29.39 -25.12 -15.90
CA ALA A 17 27.95 -25.22 -16.18
C ALA A 17 27.12 -25.37 -14.88
N ALA A 18 27.58 -26.24 -13.97
CA ALA A 18 26.94 -26.46 -12.68
C ALA A 18 26.94 -25.18 -11.81
N ILE A 19 28.06 -24.44 -11.78
CA ILE A 19 28.18 -23.18 -11.03
C ILE A 19 27.21 -22.13 -11.60
N VAL A 20 27.13 -22.00 -12.93
CA VAL A 20 26.21 -21.03 -13.56
C VAL A 20 24.77 -21.37 -13.27
N LEU A 21 24.38 -22.64 -13.40
CA LEU A 21 23.01 -23.06 -13.12
C LEU A 21 22.63 -22.88 -11.65
N THR A 22 23.50 -23.29 -10.74
CA THR A 22 23.27 -23.17 -9.29
C THR A 22 23.24 -21.71 -8.88
N GLY A 23 24.16 -20.89 -9.40
CA GLY A 23 24.18 -19.44 -9.14
C GLY A 23 22.91 -18.74 -9.61
N SER A 24 22.42 -19.09 -10.81
CA SER A 24 21.17 -18.55 -11.34
C SER A 24 19.96 -18.91 -10.47
N LEU A 25 19.88 -20.14 -10.00
CA LEU A 25 18.80 -20.60 -9.11
C LEU A 25 18.83 -19.88 -7.75
N ILE A 26 20.02 -19.72 -7.17
CA ILE A 26 20.18 -19.03 -5.87
C ILE A 26 19.78 -17.56 -5.99
N ILE A 27 20.14 -16.89 -7.09
CA ILE A 27 19.74 -15.49 -7.33
C ILE A 27 18.22 -15.41 -7.48
N GLY A 28 17.61 -16.31 -8.26
CA GLY A 28 16.16 -16.36 -8.44
C GLY A 28 15.41 -16.54 -7.12
N ASP A 29 15.84 -17.46 -6.29
CA ASP A 29 15.25 -17.74 -4.98
C ASP A 29 15.42 -16.56 -4.01
N SER A 30 16.59 -15.94 -3.98
CA SER A 30 16.88 -14.75 -3.17
C SER A 30 15.99 -13.57 -3.53
N VAL A 31 15.79 -13.31 -4.83
CA VAL A 31 14.90 -12.24 -5.32
C VAL A 31 13.45 -12.54 -4.94
N MET A 32 12.99 -13.77 -5.15
CA MET A 32 11.63 -14.18 -4.81
C MET A 32 11.37 -14.06 -3.30
N HIS A 33 12.33 -14.48 -2.48
CA HIS A 33 12.26 -14.34 -1.02
C HIS A 33 12.17 -12.87 -0.60
N SER A 34 13.02 -12.01 -1.14
CA SER A 34 13.03 -10.57 -0.87
C SER A 34 11.71 -9.90 -1.26
N LEU A 35 11.17 -10.23 -2.44
CA LEU A 35 9.87 -9.71 -2.89
C LEU A 35 8.73 -10.17 -1.99
N ARG A 36 8.71 -11.45 -1.62
CA ARG A 36 7.71 -11.99 -0.70
C ARG A 36 7.79 -11.32 0.67
N GLN A 37 8.97 -11.14 1.22
CA GLN A 37 9.17 -10.47 2.51
C GLN A 37 8.68 -9.01 2.45
N THR A 38 9.01 -8.29 1.38
CA THR A 38 8.52 -6.93 1.16
C THR A 38 6.99 -6.88 1.04
N ALA A 39 6.38 -7.84 0.34
CA ALA A 39 4.93 -7.92 0.23
C ALA A 39 4.27 -8.18 1.59
N LEU A 40 4.79 -9.13 2.37
CA LEU A 40 4.27 -9.42 3.71
C LEU A 40 4.40 -8.24 4.67
N GLN A 41 5.48 -7.48 4.60
CA GLN A 41 5.63 -6.25 5.39
C GLN A 41 4.61 -5.18 5.04
N ARG A 42 4.13 -5.15 3.78
CA ARG A 42 3.12 -4.18 3.34
C ARG A 42 1.73 -4.45 3.87
N ILE A 43 1.35 -5.72 3.96
CA ILE A 43 -0.01 -6.12 4.39
C ILE A 43 -0.12 -6.37 5.89
N GLY A 44 0.99 -6.37 6.63
CA GLY A 44 1.00 -6.59 8.07
C GLY A 44 0.38 -7.94 8.47
N ALA A 45 -0.49 -7.94 9.47
CA ALA A 45 -1.22 -9.13 9.93
C ALA A 45 -2.47 -9.45 9.10
N THR A 46 -2.68 -8.75 7.98
CA THR A 46 -3.84 -8.98 7.12
C THR A 46 -3.64 -10.23 6.27
N HIS A 47 -4.51 -11.23 6.44
CA HIS A 47 -4.48 -12.48 5.65
C HIS A 47 -5.45 -12.46 4.47
N PHE A 48 -6.57 -11.78 4.63
CA PHE A 48 -7.64 -11.70 3.63
C PHE A 48 -8.17 -10.28 3.54
N ALA A 49 -8.52 -9.87 2.33
CA ALA A 49 -9.20 -8.61 2.08
C ALA A 49 -10.43 -8.86 1.21
N LEU A 50 -11.59 -8.35 1.62
CA LEU A 50 -12.81 -8.34 0.83
C LEU A 50 -12.91 -7.00 0.12
N LEU A 51 -12.81 -7.01 -1.21
CA LEU A 51 -12.95 -5.83 -2.04
C LEU A 51 -14.35 -5.75 -2.63
N GLY A 52 -15.05 -4.66 -2.37
CA GLY A 52 -16.38 -4.40 -2.89
C GLY A 52 -16.43 -3.86 -4.31
N GLY A 53 -15.29 -3.67 -4.95
CA GLY A 53 -15.20 -2.94 -6.21
C GLY A 53 -15.67 -1.50 -6.02
N GLU A 54 -16.65 -1.08 -6.82
CA GLU A 54 -17.25 0.27 -6.73
C GLU A 54 -18.38 0.39 -5.70
N ARG A 55 -18.61 -0.67 -4.90
CA ARG A 55 -19.69 -0.69 -3.91
C ARG A 55 -19.15 -0.43 -2.50
N PHE A 56 -19.85 0.41 -1.75
CA PHE A 56 -19.58 0.61 -0.34
C PHE A 56 -20.39 -0.36 0.52
N PHE A 57 -19.74 -0.83 1.57
CA PHE A 57 -20.38 -1.63 2.62
C PHE A 57 -20.47 -0.80 3.89
N THR A 58 -21.48 -1.09 4.69
CA THR A 58 -21.58 -0.51 6.03
C THR A 58 -20.51 -1.11 6.96
N ALA A 59 -20.01 -0.32 7.90
CA ALA A 59 -19.03 -0.79 8.87
C ALA A 59 -19.52 -2.01 9.67
N SER A 60 -20.85 -2.12 9.89
CA SER A 60 -21.48 -3.26 10.55
C SER A 60 -21.30 -4.61 9.83
N LEU A 61 -20.94 -4.60 8.54
CA LEU A 61 -20.58 -5.84 7.85
C LEU A 61 -19.29 -6.44 8.44
N ALA A 62 -18.31 -5.62 8.77
CA ALA A 62 -17.07 -6.09 9.40
C ALA A 62 -17.35 -6.71 10.79
N ASP A 63 -18.31 -6.19 11.54
CA ASP A 63 -18.71 -6.75 12.84
C ASP A 63 -19.30 -8.16 12.67
N ARG A 64 -20.26 -8.30 11.76
CA ARG A 64 -20.87 -9.61 11.46
C ARG A 64 -19.86 -10.62 10.91
N MET A 65 -18.92 -10.17 10.08
CA MET A 65 -17.86 -11.04 9.58
C MET A 65 -16.91 -11.47 10.69
N ALA A 66 -16.55 -10.57 11.60
CA ALA A 66 -15.71 -10.90 12.75
C ALA A 66 -16.34 -11.98 13.63
N GLU A 67 -17.64 -11.89 13.89
CA GLU A 67 -18.41 -12.89 14.64
C GLU A 67 -18.47 -14.24 13.89
N THR A 68 -18.77 -14.22 12.60
CA THR A 68 -18.92 -15.45 11.80
C THR A 68 -17.60 -16.19 11.61
N LEU A 69 -16.51 -15.45 11.36
CA LEU A 69 -15.18 -16.00 11.09
C LEU A 69 -14.37 -16.25 12.38
N ASN A 70 -14.85 -15.75 13.52
CA ASN A 70 -14.11 -15.73 14.79
C ASN A 70 -12.70 -15.17 14.62
N ALA A 71 -12.57 -14.08 13.86
CA ALA A 71 -11.32 -13.46 13.50
C ALA A 71 -11.44 -11.93 13.51
N PRO A 72 -10.38 -11.17 13.83
CA PRO A 72 -10.41 -9.72 13.81
C PRO A 72 -10.65 -9.21 12.38
N CYS A 73 -11.70 -8.41 12.21
CA CYS A 73 -12.03 -7.75 10.94
C CYS A 73 -12.09 -6.24 11.15
N ALA A 74 -11.48 -5.50 10.22
CA ALA A 74 -11.50 -4.05 10.21
C ALA A 74 -12.09 -3.50 8.91
N PRO A 75 -13.08 -2.58 8.98
CA PRO A 75 -13.58 -1.90 7.80
C PRO A 75 -12.56 -0.85 7.34
N VAL A 76 -12.32 -0.81 6.04
CA VAL A 76 -11.43 0.17 5.40
C VAL A 76 -12.16 0.83 4.25
N MET A 77 -12.17 2.16 4.22
CA MET A 77 -12.65 2.92 3.07
C MET A 77 -11.46 3.29 2.21
N HIS A 78 -11.39 2.78 0.99
CA HIS A 78 -10.35 3.10 0.03
C HIS A 78 -10.87 4.09 -1.01
N LEU A 79 -10.24 5.25 -1.08
CA LEU A 79 -10.61 6.34 -1.98
C LEU A 79 -9.39 6.84 -2.74
N ASN A 80 -9.61 7.33 -3.94
CA ASN A 80 -8.61 8.02 -4.74
C ASN A 80 -8.93 9.51 -4.81
N GLY A 81 -7.89 10.32 -4.87
CA GLY A 81 -8.07 11.75 -4.94
C GLY A 81 -6.76 12.50 -5.17
N SER A 82 -6.78 13.79 -4.92
CA SER A 82 -5.60 14.63 -4.94
C SER A 82 -5.45 15.38 -3.62
N ALA A 83 -4.20 15.68 -3.25
CA ALA A 83 -3.87 16.47 -2.07
C ALA A 83 -3.19 17.78 -2.50
N SER A 84 -3.48 18.86 -1.83
CA SER A 84 -2.82 20.15 -2.04
C SER A 84 -2.53 20.83 -0.72
N HIS A 85 -1.36 21.46 -0.63
CA HIS A 85 -0.99 22.29 0.51
C HIS A 85 -1.36 23.76 0.20
N PRO A 86 -2.21 24.39 1.01
CA PRO A 86 -2.72 25.74 0.71
C PRO A 86 -1.63 26.82 0.70
N GLU A 87 -0.63 26.70 1.58
CA GLU A 87 0.42 27.72 1.75
C GLU A 87 1.50 27.62 0.67
N THR A 88 1.98 26.38 0.37
CA THR A 88 3.05 26.17 -0.62
C THR A 88 2.52 26.03 -2.04
N GLN A 89 1.20 25.92 -2.22
CA GLN A 89 0.52 25.64 -3.49
C GLN A 89 0.99 24.37 -4.19
N GLN A 90 1.73 23.52 -3.47
CA GLN A 90 2.15 22.22 -3.98
C GLN A 90 0.96 21.27 -4.06
N ARG A 91 0.98 20.39 -5.07
CA ARG A 91 -0.09 19.45 -5.34
C ARG A 91 0.47 18.06 -5.64
N ALA A 92 -0.20 17.06 -5.09
CA ALA A 92 -0.01 15.66 -5.42
C ALA A 92 -1.28 15.11 -6.05
N ASN A 93 -1.16 14.54 -7.25
CA ASN A 93 -2.25 13.87 -7.94
C ASN A 93 -2.15 12.36 -7.66
N ALA A 94 -3.27 11.66 -7.78
CA ALA A 94 -3.36 10.20 -7.58
C ALA A 94 -2.90 9.77 -6.15
N VAL A 95 -3.45 10.45 -5.13
CA VAL A 95 -3.22 10.09 -3.72
C VAL A 95 -4.25 9.04 -3.32
N GLN A 96 -3.76 7.94 -2.75
CA GLN A 96 -4.62 6.95 -2.10
C GLN A 96 -4.98 7.42 -0.69
N ILE A 97 -6.26 7.40 -0.38
CA ILE A 97 -6.80 7.85 0.90
C ILE A 97 -7.47 6.64 1.56
N LEU A 98 -7.01 6.31 2.75
CA LEU A 98 -7.56 5.23 3.54
C LEU A 98 -8.31 5.79 4.75
N GLY A 99 -9.63 5.64 4.76
CA GLY A 99 -10.45 5.89 5.94
C GLY A 99 -10.49 4.64 6.81
N VAL A 100 -9.92 4.71 8.02
CA VAL A 100 -9.75 3.56 8.89
C VAL A 100 -10.27 3.81 10.29
N GLY A 101 -10.83 2.79 10.92
CA GLY A 101 -11.22 2.82 12.33
C GLY A 101 -10.13 2.27 13.25
N ALA A 102 -10.39 2.30 14.56
CA ALA A 102 -9.45 1.84 15.59
C ALA A 102 -8.97 0.40 15.37
N ARG A 103 -9.85 -0.51 14.98
CA ARG A 103 -9.52 -1.94 14.76
C ARG A 103 -8.50 -2.18 13.65
N PHE A 104 -8.39 -1.26 12.70
CA PHE A 104 -7.40 -1.38 11.64
C PHE A 104 -5.97 -1.36 12.18
N TRP A 105 -5.74 -0.61 13.24
CA TRP A 105 -4.43 -0.48 13.87
C TRP A 105 -4.01 -1.76 14.60
N ASP A 106 -4.98 -2.56 15.04
CA ASP A 106 -4.72 -3.87 15.66
C ASP A 106 -4.20 -4.90 14.62
N LEU A 107 -4.52 -4.70 13.34
CA LEU A 107 -4.00 -5.51 12.23
C LEU A 107 -2.63 -5.03 11.74
N SER A 108 -2.17 -3.87 12.17
CA SER A 108 -0.85 -3.32 11.83
C SER A 108 0.24 -4.07 12.59
N ALA A 109 1.21 -4.62 11.87
CA ALA A 109 2.38 -5.26 12.48
C ALA A 109 3.30 -4.29 13.21
N SER A 110 3.13 -2.98 13.02
CA SER A 110 4.06 -1.95 13.50
C SER A 110 3.75 -1.39 14.88
N GLY A 111 2.63 -1.75 15.49
CA GLY A 111 2.20 -1.15 16.76
C GLY A 111 1.96 0.37 16.68
N ALA A 112 1.79 0.91 15.49
CA ALA A 112 1.51 2.31 15.27
C ALA A 112 0.22 2.72 16.01
N ARG A 113 0.26 3.83 16.74
CA ARG A 113 -0.94 4.37 17.38
C ARG A 113 -1.77 5.13 16.36
N PRO A 114 -3.11 4.97 16.43
CA PRO A 114 -3.98 5.77 15.58
C PRO A 114 -3.79 7.26 15.88
N PRO A 115 -3.80 8.11 14.85
CA PRO A 115 -3.91 9.55 15.07
C PRO A 115 -5.26 9.86 15.75
N ASN A 116 -5.36 11.01 16.40
CA ASN A 116 -6.66 11.50 16.87
C ASN A 116 -7.64 11.53 15.68
N ALA A 117 -8.93 11.32 15.95
CA ALA A 117 -9.97 11.12 14.92
C ALA A 117 -10.04 12.24 13.85
N GLU A 118 -9.50 13.42 14.13
CA GLU A 118 -9.50 14.58 13.22
C GLU A 118 -8.16 14.79 12.48
N ARG A 119 -7.21 13.87 12.62
CA ARG A 119 -5.87 14.01 12.04
C ARG A 119 -5.55 12.85 11.10
N ALA A 120 -4.77 13.15 10.07
CA ALA A 120 -4.31 12.16 9.12
C ALA A 120 -2.83 11.83 9.31
N LEU A 121 -2.48 10.57 9.05
CA LEU A 121 -1.12 10.15 8.81
C LEU A 121 -0.84 10.22 7.31
N VAL A 122 0.29 10.78 6.95
CA VAL A 122 0.76 10.82 5.56
C VAL A 122 2.02 9.98 5.42
N ASN A 123 2.22 9.37 4.26
CA ASN A 123 3.47 8.67 4.00
C ASN A 123 4.59 9.70 3.73
N GLU A 124 5.82 9.28 3.98
CA GLU A 124 7.01 10.11 3.84
C GLU A 124 7.19 10.69 2.41
N ARG A 125 6.74 9.94 1.40
CA ARG A 125 6.79 10.42 0.00
C ARG A 125 5.87 11.61 -0.21
N LEU A 126 4.62 11.55 0.27
CA LEU A 126 3.67 12.63 0.18
C LEU A 126 4.10 13.84 1.02
N ALA A 127 4.62 13.57 2.24
CA ALA A 127 5.15 14.62 3.10
C ALA A 127 6.27 15.41 2.42
N ARG A 128 7.21 14.74 1.80
CA ARG A 128 8.30 15.39 1.03
C ARG A 128 7.79 16.10 -0.22
N GLN A 129 6.82 15.51 -0.94
CA GLN A 129 6.29 16.10 -2.16
C GLN A 129 5.53 17.41 -1.92
N LEU A 130 4.84 17.51 -0.79
CA LEU A 130 4.04 18.68 -0.42
C LEU A 130 4.74 19.59 0.60
N ASP A 131 5.99 19.25 1.00
CA ASP A 131 6.78 19.96 2.04
C ASP A 131 5.99 20.14 3.33
N LEU A 132 5.43 19.01 3.83
CA LEU A 132 4.53 18.99 4.99
C LEU A 132 5.29 18.85 6.30
N LYS A 133 4.83 19.59 7.29
CA LYS A 133 5.25 19.49 8.69
C LYS A 133 4.11 18.98 9.56
N ASP A 134 4.45 18.50 10.74
CA ASP A 134 3.45 18.10 11.72
C ASP A 134 2.58 19.29 12.13
N GLY A 135 1.27 19.12 12.06
CA GLY A 135 0.30 20.17 12.32
C GLY A 135 -0.17 20.94 11.09
N ASP A 136 0.45 20.77 9.93
CA ASP A 136 0.01 21.42 8.71
C ASP A 136 -1.38 20.93 8.28
N THR A 137 -2.10 21.78 7.57
CA THR A 137 -3.41 21.45 7.03
C THR A 137 -3.33 21.28 5.52
N ILE A 138 -3.82 20.15 5.03
CA ILE A 138 -3.95 19.86 3.61
C ILE A 138 -5.39 19.86 3.16
N VAL A 139 -5.60 20.14 1.89
CA VAL A 139 -6.89 20.00 1.23
C VAL A 139 -6.87 18.73 0.37
N LEU A 140 -7.68 17.76 0.77
CA LEU A 140 -7.93 16.56 -0.01
C LEU A 140 -9.12 16.80 -0.93
N ARG A 141 -8.96 16.51 -2.21
CA ARG A 141 -10.07 16.43 -3.16
C ARG A 141 -10.30 15.00 -3.52
N ILE A 142 -11.43 14.47 -3.10
CA ILE A 142 -11.80 13.08 -3.21
C ILE A 142 -12.81 12.93 -4.32
N ASP A 143 -12.59 12.03 -5.24
CA ASP A 143 -13.56 11.68 -6.26
C ASP A 143 -14.74 10.97 -5.60
N LYS A 144 -15.94 11.51 -5.77
CA LYS A 144 -17.16 10.81 -5.34
C LYS A 144 -17.29 9.52 -6.15
N PRO A 145 -17.48 8.38 -5.51
CA PRO A 145 -17.84 7.18 -6.25
C PRO A 145 -19.20 7.42 -6.89
N SER A 146 -19.24 7.33 -8.21
CA SER A 146 -20.45 7.49 -8.98
C SER A 146 -20.86 6.14 -9.54
N ALA A 147 -22.15 5.82 -9.43
CA ALA A 147 -22.73 4.67 -10.13
C ALA A 147 -22.77 4.87 -11.66
N ILE A 148 -22.49 6.09 -12.12
CA ILE A 148 -22.47 6.46 -13.54
C ILE A 148 -21.00 6.60 -13.97
N PRO A 149 -20.56 5.93 -15.04
CA PRO A 149 -19.21 6.09 -15.57
C PRO A 149 -18.90 7.57 -15.84
N LYS A 150 -17.69 8.01 -15.51
CA LYS A 150 -17.22 9.41 -15.71
C LYS A 150 -17.30 9.87 -17.18
N ASP A 151 -17.36 8.93 -18.09
CA ASP A 151 -17.46 9.18 -19.54
C ASP A 151 -18.93 9.37 -20.04
N ALA A 152 -19.91 9.31 -19.14
CA ALA A 152 -21.30 9.57 -19.51
C ALA A 152 -21.51 11.06 -19.74
N LEU A 153 -22.05 11.39 -20.91
CA LEU A 153 -22.31 12.77 -21.41
C LEU A 153 -23.19 13.64 -20.49
N MET A 154 -23.77 13.07 -19.44
CA MET A 154 -24.69 13.73 -18.51
C MET A 154 -24.15 13.92 -17.08
N SER A 155 -22.87 13.63 -16.81
CA SER A 155 -22.30 13.87 -15.49
C SER A 155 -21.85 15.32 -15.37
N SER A 156 -22.50 16.11 -14.50
CA SER A 156 -22.05 17.46 -14.16
C SER A 156 -20.71 17.38 -13.45
N ALA A 157 -19.66 17.97 -14.00
CA ALA A 157 -18.31 17.93 -13.46
C ALA A 157 -18.18 18.57 -12.05
N GLU A 158 -19.12 19.43 -11.66
CA GLU A 158 -19.12 20.13 -10.36
C GLU A 158 -19.50 19.25 -9.17
N ASP A 159 -20.28 18.19 -9.38
CA ASP A 159 -20.69 17.27 -8.31
C ASP A 159 -19.76 16.06 -8.10
N ALA A 160 -18.70 15.96 -8.89
CA ALA A 160 -17.84 14.76 -8.90
C ALA A 160 -16.79 14.73 -7.77
N THR A 161 -16.51 15.82 -7.08
CA THR A 161 -15.46 15.88 -6.07
C THR A 161 -15.91 16.50 -4.76
N VAL A 162 -15.41 15.98 -3.64
CA VAL A 162 -15.55 16.59 -2.31
C VAL A 162 -14.20 17.11 -1.86
N ALA A 163 -14.16 18.35 -1.39
CA ALA A 163 -12.98 18.92 -0.77
C ALA A 163 -13.06 18.80 0.75
N LEU A 164 -12.07 18.17 1.36
CA LEU A 164 -11.95 17.96 2.79
C LEU A 164 -10.64 18.57 3.29
N ARG A 165 -10.71 19.37 4.35
CA ARG A 165 -9.53 19.90 5.03
C ARG A 165 -9.16 18.98 6.18
N ILE A 166 -7.93 18.52 6.23
CA ILE A 166 -7.43 17.61 7.27
C ILE A 166 -6.09 18.11 7.79
N THR A 167 -5.94 18.08 9.12
CA THR A 167 -4.67 18.37 9.79
C THR A 167 -3.81 17.11 9.86
N ILE A 168 -2.53 17.26 9.59
CA ILE A 168 -1.55 16.18 9.64
C ILE A 168 -1.12 15.96 11.09
N ALA A 169 -1.12 14.69 11.52
CA ALA A 169 -0.64 14.31 12.84
C ALA A 169 0.85 14.03 12.85
N ASN A 170 1.30 13.31 11.84
CA ASN A 170 2.69 12.87 11.69
C ASN A 170 2.92 12.28 10.31
N SER A 171 4.16 12.23 9.86
CA SER A 171 4.56 11.46 8.70
C SER A 171 4.89 10.02 9.11
N ALA A 172 4.21 9.04 8.51
CA ALA A 172 4.52 7.64 8.72
C ALA A 172 5.77 7.25 7.94
N SER A 173 6.76 6.72 8.66
CA SER A 173 7.96 6.19 8.00
C SER A 173 7.61 4.99 7.11
N ASN A 174 8.41 4.76 6.08
CA ASN A 174 8.26 3.61 5.19
C ASN A 174 8.37 2.25 5.92
N GLU A 175 9.01 2.23 7.08
CA GLU A 175 9.21 1.01 7.87
C GLU A 175 7.99 0.66 8.71
N THR A 176 7.24 1.66 9.16
CA THR A 176 6.09 1.44 10.03
C THR A 176 4.79 1.24 9.25
N PHE A 177 4.39 2.22 8.46
CA PHE A 177 3.08 2.18 7.80
C PHE A 177 3.05 2.82 6.41
N GLY A 178 4.10 3.52 6.03
CA GLY A 178 4.13 4.30 4.77
C GLY A 178 4.10 3.45 3.50
N ARG A 179 4.20 2.13 3.59
CA ARG A 179 4.15 1.18 2.47
C ARG A 179 2.87 0.34 2.43
N PHE A 180 1.96 0.54 3.37
CA PHE A 180 0.71 -0.20 3.34
C PHE A 180 -0.06 0.10 2.05
N SER A 181 -0.40 -0.96 1.32
CA SER A 181 -1.32 -0.90 0.17
C SER A 181 -2.09 -2.20 0.09
N LEU A 182 -3.38 -2.11 -0.06
CA LEU A 182 -4.28 -3.22 -0.38
C LEU A 182 -4.35 -3.42 -1.89
#